data_04e36c8e44eb95c27d308ce76d42f174
#
_entry.id   04e36c8e44eb95c27d308ce76d42f174
#
_cell.length_a   1.000
_cell.length_b   1.000
_cell.length_c   1.000
_cell.angle_alpha   90.00
_cell.angle_beta   90.00
_cell.angle_gamma   90.00
#
_symmetry.space_group_name_H-M   'P 1'
#
loop_
_entity.id
_entity.type
_entity.pdbx_description
1 polymer ?
#
loop_
_entity_poly.entity_id
_entity_poly.type
_entity_poly.pdbx_seq_one_letter_code
_entity_poly.pdbx_strand_id
1 'polypeptide(L)'
;MAKEPGNGGHAHAGILGRPAPRGSQQAQFKSGNAIQRRANGRISDVHDARRGMNVHHGIYGNTRVVVVRADHSRVFAERGRPGYVQRGYVYRGHEYSRRTYYYHGRAYDRYYRGYPYRGVYINVYAPYRYYPVGFYGWAYNPWYHPIVYSWGWGAAPWYGYYGGYFSPYPSYPTAAFWLTDYIISTELAAAYQAHQEAQIDMDREAAGAAPLTPEVKQMIADEVKNQIALENSEAQQNARNQEPDPASSGIARMLSDGKTHVFVAGSALDVVNADGNECALSDGDALELATPPPPDATSADLVVLSSKGGRECRKSDTVAISLGDLQDMQNHMRETIDQGLQELQSKQGTGGLPAAPPSARAAPVEAPIAQDAPPPDSNGAAEVNQELADAGQAEKDVDNEAQQEGGQSAGPTTIALGQSIDQVTASLGQPETVVDLGAKKIYKYKDMKVTFRDGKVSDVE
;
A
#
# COMPACT_ATOMS: atom_id res chain seq x y z
N MET A 1 28.76 -19.19 23.74
CA MET A 1 29.04 -17.93 23.04
C MET A 1 27.86 -17.69 22.10
N ALA A 2 26.87 -16.89 22.51
CA ALA A 2 25.72 -16.51 21.71
C ALA A 2 26.16 -15.36 20.82
N LYS A 3 25.88 -15.47 19.52
CA LYS A 3 26.11 -14.44 18.53
C LYS A 3 25.04 -13.36 18.73
N GLU A 4 25.43 -12.12 19.00
CA GLU A 4 24.54 -10.97 19.04
C GLU A 4 23.85 -10.79 17.66
N PRO A 5 22.56 -10.43 17.61
CA PRO A 5 21.90 -10.10 16.36
C PRO A 5 22.48 -8.78 15.83
N GLY A 6 22.89 -8.82 14.56
CA GLY A 6 23.44 -7.67 13.85
C GLY A 6 22.47 -6.51 13.84
N ASN A 7 22.98 -5.33 14.10
CA ASN A 7 22.35 -4.04 14.06
C ASN A 7 21.78 -3.79 12.64
N GLY A 8 20.46 -4.00 12.46
CA GLY A 8 19.76 -3.67 11.23
C GLY A 8 19.80 -2.17 11.02
N GLY A 9 20.51 -1.73 9.98
CA GLY A 9 20.58 -0.32 9.61
C GLY A 9 19.17 0.19 9.32
N HIS A 10 18.70 1.15 10.09
CA HIS A 10 17.45 1.84 9.84
C HIS A 10 17.50 2.49 8.45
N ALA A 11 16.59 2.12 7.57
CA ALA A 11 16.44 2.78 6.28
C ALA A 11 16.07 4.26 6.50
N HIS A 12 16.75 5.16 5.82
CA HIS A 12 16.45 6.59 5.88
C HIS A 12 15.06 6.85 5.27
N ALA A 13 14.29 7.77 5.86
CA ALA A 13 12.99 8.16 5.30
C ALA A 13 13.18 8.84 3.95
N GLY A 14 12.46 8.38 2.93
CA GLY A 14 12.37 9.04 1.63
C GLY A 14 11.48 10.29 1.69
N ILE A 15 11.48 11.08 0.61
CA ILE A 15 10.74 12.35 0.54
C ILE A 15 9.23 12.21 0.70
N LEU A 16 8.67 11.02 0.46
CA LEU A 16 7.24 10.71 0.62
C LEU A 16 6.94 9.86 1.87
N GLY A 17 7.84 9.86 2.87
CA GLY A 17 7.67 9.08 4.11
C GLY A 17 7.87 7.58 3.94
N ARG A 18 8.36 7.12 2.78
CA ARG A 18 8.76 5.73 2.52
C ARG A 18 10.25 5.55 2.78
N PRO A 19 10.72 4.33 3.11
CA PRO A 19 12.16 4.05 3.18
C PRO A 19 12.85 4.39 1.85
N ALA A 20 14.03 5.02 1.92
CA ALA A 20 14.81 5.35 0.72
C ALA A 20 15.72 4.17 0.33
N PRO A 21 15.73 3.76 -0.96
CA PRO A 21 16.62 2.73 -1.44
C PRO A 21 18.10 3.07 -1.26
N ARG A 22 18.93 2.06 -1.09
CA ARG A 22 20.39 2.24 -0.99
C ARG A 22 20.94 2.95 -2.23
N GLY A 23 21.74 3.99 -2.01
CA GLY A 23 22.36 4.78 -3.07
C GLY A 23 21.43 5.76 -3.78
N SER A 24 20.17 5.89 -3.34
CA SER A 24 19.31 6.97 -3.79
C SER A 24 19.80 8.33 -3.32
N GLN A 25 19.52 9.37 -4.10
CA GLN A 25 19.84 10.75 -3.81
C GLN A 25 18.54 11.52 -3.58
N GLN A 26 18.51 12.38 -2.57
CA GLN A 26 17.36 13.21 -2.25
C GLN A 26 17.78 14.68 -2.18
N ALA A 27 16.91 15.57 -2.64
CA ALA A 27 17.04 17.00 -2.47
C ALA A 27 15.70 17.59 -2.01
N GLN A 28 15.76 18.49 -1.03
CA GLN A 28 14.62 19.28 -0.56
C GLN A 28 14.97 20.75 -0.71
N PHE A 29 14.01 21.55 -1.15
CA PHE A 29 14.21 22.97 -1.50
C PHE A 29 13.46 23.87 -0.53
N LYS A 30 13.87 25.14 -0.46
CA LYS A 30 13.20 26.16 0.38
C LYS A 30 11.76 26.44 -0.04
N SER A 31 11.42 26.17 -1.29
CA SER A 31 10.05 26.21 -1.82
C SER A 31 9.10 25.18 -1.17
N GLY A 32 9.67 24.17 -0.50
CA GLY A 32 8.96 22.98 -0.04
C GLY A 32 8.99 21.83 -1.06
N ASN A 33 9.46 22.07 -2.28
CA ASN A 33 9.63 21.03 -3.29
C ASN A 33 10.68 20.01 -2.87
N ALA A 34 10.56 18.78 -3.39
CA ALA A 34 11.56 17.75 -3.16
C ALA A 34 11.65 16.78 -4.34
N ILE A 35 12.82 16.20 -4.53
CA ILE A 35 13.08 15.21 -5.58
C ILE A 35 13.92 14.06 -5.03
N GLN A 36 13.59 12.83 -5.43
CA GLN A 36 14.39 11.64 -5.15
C GLN A 36 14.80 10.99 -6.47
N ARG A 37 16.08 10.58 -6.53
CA ARG A 37 16.63 9.85 -7.68
C ARG A 37 17.17 8.52 -7.22
N ARG A 38 16.96 7.49 -8.02
CA ARG A 38 17.60 6.19 -7.84
C ARG A 38 19.11 6.29 -8.04
N ALA A 39 19.86 5.30 -7.59
CA ALA A 39 21.32 5.22 -7.75
C ALA A 39 21.80 5.37 -9.22
N ASN A 40 20.95 5.04 -10.19
CA ASN A 40 21.22 5.21 -11.62
C ASN A 40 20.90 6.63 -12.16
N GLY A 41 20.55 7.57 -11.30
CA GLY A 41 20.22 8.95 -11.62
C GLY A 41 18.78 9.20 -12.10
N ARG A 42 17.97 8.15 -12.32
CA ARG A 42 16.56 8.32 -12.75
C ARG A 42 15.72 8.83 -11.60
N ILE A 43 14.81 9.76 -11.88
CA ILE A 43 13.85 10.26 -10.89
C ILE A 43 12.95 9.10 -10.48
N SER A 44 12.77 8.90 -9.17
CA SER A 44 11.80 7.99 -8.59
C SER A 44 10.60 8.74 -8.03
N ASP A 45 10.84 9.88 -7.34
CA ASP A 45 9.80 10.63 -6.67
C ASP A 45 10.01 12.13 -6.82
N VAL A 46 8.90 12.85 -6.99
CA VAL A 46 8.87 14.31 -7.00
C VAL A 46 7.73 14.79 -6.11
N HIS A 47 7.99 15.80 -5.32
CA HIS A 47 7.01 16.56 -4.57
C HIS A 47 6.99 18.01 -5.05
N ASP A 48 5.88 18.46 -5.62
CA ASP A 48 5.61 19.86 -5.94
C ASP A 48 4.70 20.44 -4.85
N ALA A 49 5.29 21.20 -3.94
CA ALA A 49 4.58 21.78 -2.80
C ALA A 49 3.50 22.81 -3.22
N ARG A 50 3.72 23.53 -4.32
CA ARG A 50 2.76 24.53 -4.83
C ARG A 50 1.47 23.88 -5.31
N ARG A 51 1.59 22.71 -5.96
CA ARG A 51 0.43 21.95 -6.46
C ARG A 51 -0.09 20.96 -5.41
N GLY A 52 0.66 20.69 -4.32
CA GLY A 52 0.39 19.59 -3.40
C GLY A 52 0.49 18.23 -4.08
N MET A 53 1.30 18.14 -5.14
CA MET A 53 1.40 16.97 -6.03
C MET A 53 2.61 16.13 -5.70
N ASN A 54 2.38 14.82 -5.58
CA ASN A 54 3.41 13.80 -5.50
C ASN A 54 3.38 12.96 -6.79
N VAL A 55 4.50 12.84 -7.48
CA VAL A 55 4.67 11.98 -8.65
C VAL A 55 5.66 10.88 -8.30
N HIS A 56 5.26 9.63 -8.47
CA HIS A 56 6.10 8.45 -8.27
C HIS A 56 6.25 7.69 -9.57
N HIS A 57 7.50 7.40 -9.94
CA HIS A 57 7.83 6.54 -11.08
C HIS A 57 8.24 5.16 -10.58
N GLY A 58 7.36 4.20 -10.77
CA GLY A 58 7.59 2.81 -10.38
C GLY A 58 8.73 2.16 -11.16
N ILE A 59 9.32 1.11 -10.58
CA ILE A 59 10.44 0.38 -11.22
C ILE A 59 10.02 -0.33 -12.50
N TYR A 60 8.72 -0.59 -12.68
CA TYR A 60 8.14 -1.11 -13.92
C TYR A 60 7.82 -0.03 -14.95
N GLY A 61 7.99 1.26 -14.62
CA GLY A 61 7.73 2.38 -15.51
C GLY A 61 6.31 2.94 -15.41
N ASN A 62 5.48 2.44 -14.52
CA ASN A 62 4.21 3.07 -14.16
C ASN A 62 4.45 4.43 -13.50
N THR A 63 3.53 5.37 -13.70
CA THR A 63 3.57 6.69 -13.05
C THR A 63 2.30 6.86 -12.23
N ARG A 64 2.48 7.09 -10.93
CA ARG A 64 1.43 7.35 -9.96
C ARG A 64 1.45 8.82 -9.54
N VAL A 65 0.31 9.45 -9.58
CA VAL A 65 0.14 10.86 -9.19
C VAL A 65 -0.84 10.93 -8.03
N VAL A 66 -0.45 11.65 -6.98
CA VAL A 66 -1.31 11.92 -5.83
C VAL A 66 -1.29 13.42 -5.58
N VAL A 67 -2.45 14.06 -5.61
CA VAL A 67 -2.58 15.48 -5.27
C VAL A 67 -3.40 15.62 -3.99
N VAL A 68 -2.88 16.38 -3.02
CA VAL A 68 -3.60 16.74 -1.80
C VAL A 68 -3.79 18.25 -1.82
N ARG A 69 -5.04 18.71 -1.80
CA ARG A 69 -5.39 20.12 -1.90
C ARG A 69 -5.59 20.77 -0.53
N ALA A 70 -5.66 22.08 -0.52
CA ALA A 70 -5.85 22.87 0.70
C ALA A 70 -7.18 22.56 1.43
N ASP A 71 -8.21 22.09 0.72
CA ASP A 71 -9.49 21.64 1.28
C ASP A 71 -9.45 20.18 1.76
N HIS A 72 -8.27 19.58 1.82
CA HIS A 72 -8.00 18.17 2.15
C HIS A 72 -8.61 17.15 1.18
N SER A 73 -9.14 17.60 0.02
CA SER A 73 -9.48 16.67 -1.04
C SER A 73 -8.21 16.02 -1.62
N ARG A 74 -8.34 14.79 -2.08
CA ARG A 74 -7.23 14.03 -2.66
C ARG A 74 -7.62 13.51 -4.03
N VAL A 75 -6.72 13.67 -5.00
CA VAL A 75 -6.85 13.03 -6.31
C VAL A 75 -5.77 11.95 -6.43
N PHE A 76 -6.14 10.80 -6.91
CA PHE A 76 -5.24 9.72 -7.26
C PHE A 76 -5.41 9.40 -8.75
N ALA A 77 -4.30 9.33 -9.46
CA ALA A 77 -4.29 8.97 -10.87
C ALA A 77 -3.10 8.06 -11.19
N GLU A 78 -3.37 6.98 -11.91
CA GLU A 78 -2.37 6.07 -12.45
C GLU A 78 -2.88 5.52 -13.79
N ARG A 79 -2.04 5.49 -14.83
CA ARG A 79 -2.45 5.01 -16.15
C ARG A 79 -2.82 3.52 -16.10
N GLY A 80 -3.96 3.16 -16.70
CA GLY A 80 -4.46 1.78 -16.72
C GLY A 80 -5.14 1.34 -15.44
N ARG A 81 -5.29 2.22 -14.46
CA ARG A 81 -5.93 1.94 -13.17
C ARG A 81 -7.14 2.85 -12.93
N PRO A 82 -8.11 2.43 -12.10
CA PRO A 82 -9.15 3.33 -11.62
C PRO A 82 -8.53 4.51 -10.87
N GLY A 83 -8.65 5.72 -11.43
CA GLY A 83 -8.34 6.95 -10.70
C GLY A 83 -9.49 7.34 -9.79
N TYR A 84 -9.23 8.13 -8.73
CA TYR A 84 -10.29 8.59 -7.85
C TYR A 84 -10.10 10.03 -7.38
N VAL A 85 -11.23 10.65 -7.04
CA VAL A 85 -11.27 11.88 -6.26
C VAL A 85 -11.84 11.54 -4.88
N GLN A 86 -11.09 11.87 -3.84
CA GLN A 86 -11.53 11.72 -2.44
C GLN A 86 -11.97 13.07 -1.91
N ARG A 87 -13.18 13.12 -1.33
CA ARG A 87 -13.70 14.29 -0.61
C ARG A 87 -14.20 13.88 0.77
N GLY A 88 -13.97 14.74 1.76
CA GLY A 88 -14.56 14.55 3.08
C GLY A 88 -16.06 14.85 3.05
N TYR A 89 -16.84 14.16 3.84
CA TYR A 89 -18.20 14.55 4.17
C TYR A 89 -18.59 14.11 5.60
N VAL A 90 -19.51 14.85 6.21
CA VAL A 90 -19.95 14.57 7.57
C VAL A 90 -21.29 13.85 7.53
N TYR A 91 -21.37 12.70 8.20
CA TYR A 91 -22.59 11.94 8.40
C TYR A 91 -22.83 11.69 9.89
N ARG A 92 -23.98 12.11 10.42
CA ARG A 92 -24.36 12.01 11.85
C ARG A 92 -23.28 12.50 12.83
N GLY A 93 -22.55 13.54 12.45
CA GLY A 93 -21.48 14.11 13.28
C GLY A 93 -20.13 13.38 13.19
N HIS A 94 -20.01 12.33 12.38
CA HIS A 94 -18.76 11.63 12.12
C HIS A 94 -18.18 12.03 10.76
N GLU A 95 -16.86 12.16 10.71
CA GLU A 95 -16.12 12.45 9.48
C GLU A 95 -15.89 11.18 8.69
N TYR A 96 -16.25 11.25 7.40
CA TYR A 96 -16.01 10.21 6.41
C TYR A 96 -15.22 10.79 5.25
N SER A 97 -14.47 9.93 4.58
CA SER A 97 -13.94 10.17 3.24
C SER A 97 -14.71 9.35 2.23
N ARG A 98 -15.18 9.99 1.17
CA ARG A 98 -15.74 9.31 0.01
C ARG A 98 -14.73 9.38 -1.12
N ARG A 99 -14.34 8.21 -1.66
CA ARG A 99 -13.57 8.08 -2.91
C ARG A 99 -14.54 7.75 -4.03
N THR A 100 -14.68 8.65 -5.00
CA THR A 100 -15.37 8.35 -6.25
C THR A 100 -14.35 7.93 -7.27
N TYR A 101 -14.40 6.67 -7.65
CA TYR A 101 -13.53 6.08 -8.65
C TYR A 101 -14.09 6.29 -10.04
N TYR A 102 -13.21 6.55 -11.00
CA TYR A 102 -13.54 6.75 -12.41
C TYR A 102 -12.70 5.78 -13.25
N TYR A 103 -13.38 4.92 -14.00
CA TYR A 103 -12.72 3.94 -14.85
C TYR A 103 -13.61 3.54 -16.01
N HIS A 104 -13.11 3.64 -17.25
CA HIS A 104 -13.83 3.27 -18.48
C HIS A 104 -15.24 3.86 -18.57
N GLY A 105 -15.38 5.14 -18.25
CA GLY A 105 -16.67 5.86 -18.31
C GLY A 105 -17.65 5.50 -17.20
N ARG A 106 -17.25 4.72 -16.21
CA ARG A 106 -18.05 4.41 -15.02
C ARG A 106 -17.53 5.18 -13.82
N ALA A 107 -18.45 5.58 -12.96
CA ALA A 107 -18.13 6.12 -11.63
C ALA A 107 -18.78 5.26 -10.57
N TYR A 108 -18.05 5.02 -9.45
CA TYR A 108 -18.57 4.31 -8.30
C TYR A 108 -17.90 4.78 -7.01
N ASP A 109 -18.64 4.78 -5.93
CA ASP A 109 -18.20 5.30 -4.64
C ASP A 109 -17.73 4.20 -3.70
N ARG A 110 -16.72 4.57 -2.87
CA ARG A 110 -16.27 3.83 -1.69
C ARG A 110 -16.17 4.80 -0.52
N TYR A 111 -16.46 4.30 0.67
CA TYR A 111 -16.52 5.11 1.89
C TYR A 111 -15.47 4.64 2.89
N TYR A 112 -14.89 5.60 3.60
CA TYR A 112 -13.85 5.33 4.58
C TYR A 112 -14.08 6.19 5.80
N ARG A 113 -13.74 5.66 6.96
CA ARG A 113 -13.68 6.40 8.23
C ARG A 113 -12.24 6.72 8.55
N GLY A 114 -11.95 8.01 8.70
CA GLY A 114 -10.62 8.48 9.01
C GLY A 114 -10.40 8.62 10.53
N TYR A 115 -9.21 8.29 10.99
CA TYR A 115 -8.77 8.58 12.34
C TYR A 115 -7.25 8.65 12.44
N PRO A 116 -6.70 9.40 13.43
CA PRO A 116 -5.27 9.44 13.66
C PRO A 116 -4.78 8.14 14.32
N TYR A 117 -3.72 7.55 13.76
CA TYR A 117 -3.07 6.37 14.29
C TYR A 117 -1.56 6.52 14.21
N ARG A 118 -0.84 6.50 15.36
CA ARG A 118 0.63 6.63 15.43
C ARG A 118 1.19 7.81 14.64
N GLY A 119 0.54 8.98 14.70
CA GLY A 119 0.94 10.19 13.99
C GLY A 119 0.60 10.23 12.50
N VAL A 120 -0.01 9.19 11.94
CA VAL A 120 -0.50 9.13 10.57
C VAL A 120 -2.02 9.18 10.56
N TYR A 121 -2.63 9.93 9.64
CA TYR A 121 -4.06 9.88 9.43
C TYR A 121 -4.39 8.76 8.46
N ILE A 122 -5.12 7.75 8.91
CA ILE A 122 -5.50 6.59 8.11
C ILE A 122 -7.00 6.55 7.85
N ASN A 123 -7.38 6.01 6.69
CA ASN A 123 -8.76 5.86 6.25
C ASN A 123 -9.10 4.37 6.19
N VAL A 124 -10.06 3.92 6.98
CA VAL A 124 -10.49 2.52 7.05
C VAL A 124 -11.76 2.33 6.23
N TYR A 125 -11.78 1.36 5.36
CA TYR A 125 -12.93 1.04 4.54
C TYR A 125 -14.18 0.82 5.37
N ALA A 126 -15.27 1.46 4.98
CA ALA A 126 -16.61 1.30 5.53
C ALA A 126 -17.51 0.69 4.45
N PRO A 127 -18.04 -0.54 4.65
CA PRO A 127 -18.92 -1.16 3.68
C PRO A 127 -20.11 -0.26 3.34
N TYR A 128 -20.41 -0.15 2.05
CA TYR A 128 -21.56 0.63 1.58
C TYR A 128 -22.88 -0.14 1.62
N ARG A 129 -22.80 -1.45 1.95
CA ARG A 129 -23.94 -2.34 2.16
C ARG A 129 -23.59 -3.41 3.18
N TYR A 130 -24.61 -3.97 3.81
CA TYR A 130 -24.47 -5.11 4.72
C TYR A 130 -25.41 -6.23 4.31
N TYR A 131 -24.94 -7.46 4.43
CA TYR A 131 -25.72 -8.66 4.16
C TYR A 131 -26.47 -9.13 5.41
N PRO A 132 -27.52 -9.95 5.26
CA PRO A 132 -28.18 -10.58 6.39
C PRO A 132 -27.20 -11.45 7.19
N VAL A 133 -27.36 -11.52 8.52
CA VAL A 133 -26.54 -12.35 9.41
C VAL A 133 -26.50 -13.82 8.94
N GLY A 134 -27.60 -14.32 8.40
CA GLY A 134 -27.66 -15.67 7.81
C GLY A 134 -26.74 -15.84 6.59
N PHE A 135 -26.54 -14.78 5.79
CA PHE A 135 -25.62 -14.82 4.64
C PHE A 135 -24.16 -14.84 5.11
N TYR A 136 -23.78 -13.97 6.06
CA TYR A 136 -22.44 -14.01 6.65
C TYR A 136 -22.15 -15.38 7.29
N GLY A 137 -23.13 -15.94 8.01
CA GLY A 137 -23.01 -17.28 8.57
C GLY A 137 -22.80 -18.36 7.52
N TRP A 138 -23.50 -18.29 6.39
CA TRP A 138 -23.33 -19.20 5.27
C TRP A 138 -21.98 -19.02 4.56
N ALA A 139 -21.51 -17.79 4.42
CA ALA A 139 -20.20 -17.49 3.83
C ALA A 139 -19.03 -17.90 4.76
N TYR A 140 -19.21 -17.78 6.07
CA TYR A 140 -18.18 -18.11 7.05
C TYR A 140 -18.02 -19.61 7.29
N ASN A 141 -19.14 -20.35 7.37
CA ASN A 141 -19.16 -21.77 7.75
C ASN A 141 -18.86 -22.69 6.55
N PRO A 142 -18.37 -23.92 6.82
CA PRO A 142 -18.25 -24.94 5.79
C PRO A 142 -19.59 -25.21 5.10
N TRP A 143 -19.54 -25.38 3.79
CA TRP A 143 -20.67 -25.82 3.02
C TRP A 143 -20.93 -27.33 3.26
N TYR A 144 -22.14 -27.78 3.01
CA TYR A 144 -22.53 -29.15 3.28
C TYR A 144 -21.64 -30.17 2.55
N HIS A 145 -21.23 -29.84 1.33
CA HIS A 145 -20.21 -30.55 0.56
C HIS A 145 -19.26 -29.55 -0.08
N PRO A 146 -17.95 -29.90 -0.22
CA PRO A 146 -17.07 -29.18 -1.11
C PRO A 146 -17.62 -29.17 -2.53
N ILE A 147 -17.55 -28.04 -3.20
CA ILE A 147 -18.04 -27.88 -4.58
C ILE A 147 -16.88 -27.76 -5.55
N VAL A 148 -17.12 -28.15 -6.79
CA VAL A 148 -16.27 -27.80 -7.94
C VAL A 148 -16.89 -26.61 -8.64
N TYR A 149 -16.09 -25.57 -8.90
CA TYR A 149 -16.55 -24.35 -9.56
C TYR A 149 -15.74 -24.11 -10.84
N SER A 150 -16.42 -23.85 -11.93
CA SER A 150 -15.79 -23.54 -13.21
C SER A 150 -15.67 -22.02 -13.38
N TRP A 151 -14.47 -21.53 -13.28
CA TRP A 151 -14.18 -20.11 -13.53
C TRP A 151 -14.28 -19.82 -15.03
N GLY A 152 -15.09 -18.82 -15.41
CA GLY A 152 -15.29 -18.44 -16.81
C GLY A 152 -14.06 -17.84 -17.51
N TRP A 153 -12.99 -17.56 -16.75
CA TRP A 153 -11.75 -16.97 -17.26
C TRP A 153 -10.66 -17.99 -17.66
N GLY A 154 -10.93 -19.31 -17.63
CA GLY A 154 -9.93 -20.35 -17.96
C GLY A 154 -9.25 -20.19 -19.33
N ALA A 155 -9.92 -19.54 -20.30
CA ALA A 155 -9.35 -19.20 -21.60
C ALA A 155 -8.90 -17.72 -21.72
N ALA A 156 -8.95 -16.94 -20.65
CA ALA A 156 -8.58 -15.52 -20.70
C ALA A 156 -7.06 -15.35 -20.84
N PRO A 157 -6.58 -14.36 -21.64
CA PRO A 157 -5.15 -14.13 -21.84
C PRO A 157 -4.36 -13.92 -20.55
N TRP A 158 -4.92 -13.20 -19.58
CA TRP A 158 -4.29 -12.97 -18.28
C TRP A 158 -4.01 -14.27 -17.52
N TYR A 159 -4.93 -15.25 -17.59
CA TYR A 159 -4.73 -16.53 -16.93
C TYR A 159 -3.64 -17.37 -17.62
N GLY A 160 -3.58 -17.34 -18.95
CA GLY A 160 -2.47 -17.94 -19.68
C GLY A 160 -1.12 -17.30 -19.34
N TYR A 161 -1.11 -15.99 -19.04
CA TYR A 161 0.09 -15.28 -18.63
C TYR A 161 0.54 -15.64 -17.20
N TYR A 162 -0.39 -15.66 -16.22
CA TYR A 162 -0.10 -15.93 -14.81
C TYR A 162 -0.29 -17.40 -14.39
N GLY A 163 -0.50 -18.32 -15.31
CA GLY A 163 -0.78 -19.74 -14.99
C GLY A 163 0.32 -20.47 -14.24
N GLY A 164 1.58 -20.02 -14.35
CA GLY A 164 2.70 -20.50 -13.53
C GLY A 164 2.73 -19.96 -12.11
N TYR A 165 2.04 -18.84 -11.85
CA TYR A 165 1.98 -18.19 -10.55
C TYR A 165 0.74 -18.56 -9.75
N PHE A 166 -0.40 -18.69 -10.42
CA PHE A 166 -1.69 -18.93 -9.79
C PHE A 166 -2.45 -20.08 -10.43
N SER A 167 -2.98 -20.96 -9.60
CA SER A 167 -3.95 -22.00 -9.98
C SER A 167 -5.12 -22.00 -9.00
N PRO A 168 -6.38 -22.08 -9.48
CA PRO A 168 -7.53 -22.14 -8.58
C PRO A 168 -7.54 -23.42 -7.76
N TYR A 169 -8.27 -23.40 -6.63
CA TYR A 169 -8.51 -24.62 -5.88
C TYR A 169 -9.31 -25.65 -6.70
N PRO A 170 -8.99 -26.94 -6.59
CA PRO A 170 -9.75 -27.99 -7.29
C PRO A 170 -11.17 -28.15 -6.73
N SER A 171 -11.41 -27.76 -5.48
CA SER A 171 -12.72 -27.74 -4.84
C SER A 171 -12.77 -26.73 -3.71
N TYR A 172 -13.96 -26.26 -3.37
CA TYR A 172 -14.20 -25.18 -2.41
C TYR A 172 -15.07 -25.70 -1.25
N PRO A 173 -14.50 -25.87 -0.06
CA PRO A 173 -15.24 -26.30 1.13
C PRO A 173 -16.02 -25.18 1.80
N THR A 174 -15.64 -23.90 1.56
CA THR A 174 -16.28 -22.70 2.13
C THR A 174 -16.24 -21.56 1.13
N ALA A 175 -17.04 -20.52 1.36
CA ALA A 175 -16.94 -19.28 0.60
C ALA A 175 -15.57 -18.61 0.69
N ALA A 176 -14.86 -18.72 1.82
CA ALA A 176 -13.55 -18.11 1.97
C ALA A 176 -12.52 -18.64 0.98
N PHE A 177 -12.53 -19.94 0.68
CA PHE A 177 -11.67 -20.51 -0.36
C PHE A 177 -12.04 -20.00 -1.76
N TRP A 178 -13.33 -19.92 -2.05
CA TRP A 178 -13.81 -19.37 -3.32
C TRP A 178 -13.45 -17.88 -3.44
N LEU A 179 -13.65 -17.11 -2.38
CA LEU A 179 -13.28 -15.70 -2.32
C LEU A 179 -11.76 -15.48 -2.44
N THR A 180 -10.93 -16.38 -1.92
CA THR A 180 -9.48 -16.33 -2.11
C THR A 180 -9.13 -16.37 -3.60
N ASP A 181 -9.68 -17.33 -4.35
CA ASP A 181 -9.43 -17.41 -5.79
C ASP A 181 -10.10 -16.26 -6.56
N TYR A 182 -11.24 -15.76 -6.08
CA TYR A 182 -11.89 -14.56 -6.63
C TYR A 182 -10.98 -13.33 -6.49
N ILE A 183 -10.44 -13.07 -5.29
CA ILE A 183 -9.54 -11.95 -5.04
C ILE A 183 -8.33 -12.03 -5.95
N ILE A 184 -7.58 -13.14 -5.88
CA ILE A 184 -6.35 -13.32 -6.66
C ILE A 184 -6.61 -13.18 -8.16
N SER A 185 -7.66 -13.81 -8.68
CA SER A 185 -7.99 -13.72 -10.10
C SER A 185 -8.40 -12.31 -10.53
N THR A 186 -9.08 -11.56 -9.67
CA THR A 186 -9.47 -10.16 -9.93
C THR A 186 -8.23 -9.27 -9.98
N GLU A 187 -7.29 -9.42 -9.03
CA GLU A 187 -6.06 -8.65 -8.99
C GLU A 187 -5.18 -8.94 -10.22
N LEU A 188 -4.97 -10.21 -10.55
CA LEU A 188 -4.15 -10.60 -11.70
C LEU A 188 -4.75 -10.13 -13.04
N ALA A 189 -6.08 -10.20 -13.17
CA ALA A 189 -6.76 -9.69 -14.36
C ALA A 189 -6.62 -8.17 -14.48
N ALA A 190 -6.77 -7.44 -13.37
CA ALA A 190 -6.61 -5.99 -13.33
C ALA A 190 -5.15 -5.57 -13.63
N ALA A 191 -4.16 -6.28 -13.08
CA ALA A 191 -2.74 -6.07 -13.39
C ALA A 191 -2.44 -6.26 -14.88
N TYR A 192 -2.92 -7.37 -15.45
CA TYR A 192 -2.72 -7.65 -16.87
C TYR A 192 -3.29 -6.54 -17.75
N GLN A 193 -4.52 -6.08 -17.44
CA GLN A 193 -5.15 -5.00 -18.19
C GLN A 193 -4.40 -3.68 -18.01
N ALA A 194 -3.98 -3.33 -16.80
CA ALA A 194 -3.22 -2.11 -16.52
C ALA A 194 -1.89 -2.08 -17.30
N HIS A 195 -1.16 -3.19 -17.35
CA HIS A 195 0.07 -3.30 -18.13
C HIS A 195 -0.18 -3.12 -19.62
N GLN A 196 -1.26 -3.69 -20.18
CA GLN A 196 -1.63 -3.50 -21.58
C GLN A 196 -1.94 -2.02 -21.89
N GLU A 197 -2.74 -1.36 -21.05
CA GLU A 197 -3.13 0.04 -21.24
C GLU A 197 -1.97 1.02 -21.05
N ALA A 198 -1.09 0.74 -20.09
CA ALA A 198 0.11 1.53 -19.84
C ALA A 198 1.26 1.22 -20.79
N GLN A 199 1.14 0.22 -21.65
CA GLN A 199 2.19 -0.27 -22.56
C GLN A 199 3.49 -0.65 -21.84
N ILE A 200 3.34 -1.25 -20.66
CA ILE A 200 4.46 -1.75 -19.87
C ILE A 200 4.85 -3.15 -20.37
N ASP A 201 6.14 -3.34 -20.69
CA ASP A 201 6.65 -4.66 -21.04
C ASP A 201 6.51 -5.63 -19.86
N MET A 202 5.86 -6.75 -20.15
CA MET A 202 5.65 -7.82 -19.17
C MET A 202 6.69 -8.92 -19.40
N ASP A 203 7.61 -9.08 -18.47
CA ASP A 203 8.56 -10.21 -18.49
C ASP A 203 7.82 -11.52 -18.18
N ARG A 204 7.77 -12.43 -19.14
CA ARG A 204 6.95 -13.66 -19.07
C ARG A 204 7.46 -14.72 -18.09
N GLU A 205 8.75 -14.80 -17.87
CA GLU A 205 9.36 -15.74 -16.93
C GLU A 205 10.52 -15.05 -16.25
N ALA A 206 10.26 -14.53 -15.08
CA ALA A 206 11.29 -13.86 -14.33
C ALA A 206 11.99 -14.83 -13.37
N ALA A 207 13.31 -14.79 -13.34
CA ALA A 207 14.11 -15.51 -12.37
C ALA A 207 13.66 -15.14 -10.95
N GLY A 208 13.49 -16.15 -10.09
CA GLY A 208 13.10 -15.92 -8.70
C GLY A 208 11.58 -15.93 -8.43
N ALA A 209 10.75 -16.33 -9.41
CA ALA A 209 9.32 -16.49 -9.20
C ALA A 209 9.03 -17.52 -8.08
N ALA A 210 8.08 -17.18 -7.21
CA ALA A 210 7.58 -18.03 -6.14
C ALA A 210 6.04 -18.03 -6.18
N PRO A 211 5.42 -19.07 -6.75
CA PRO A 211 3.98 -19.11 -6.96
C PRO A 211 3.20 -19.16 -5.64
N LEU A 212 1.92 -18.83 -5.72
CA LEU A 212 0.96 -18.98 -4.63
C LEU A 212 0.76 -20.47 -4.32
N THR A 213 1.40 -20.94 -3.26
CA THR A 213 1.25 -22.34 -2.80
C THR A 213 -0.10 -22.55 -2.11
N PRO A 214 -0.57 -23.81 -1.97
CA PRO A 214 -1.80 -24.11 -1.23
C PRO A 214 -1.77 -23.56 0.21
N GLU A 215 -0.60 -23.57 0.87
CA GLU A 215 -0.42 -23.05 2.23
C GLU A 215 -0.61 -21.54 2.29
N VAL A 216 -0.01 -20.80 1.36
CA VAL A 216 -0.19 -19.33 1.26
C VAL A 216 -1.65 -19.00 0.97
N LYS A 217 -2.29 -19.72 0.05
CA LYS A 217 -3.73 -19.56 -0.25
C LYS A 217 -4.60 -19.88 0.96
N GLN A 218 -4.22 -20.87 1.79
CA GLN A 218 -4.92 -21.16 3.04
C GLN A 218 -4.83 -19.99 4.02
N MET A 219 -3.65 -19.39 4.18
CA MET A 219 -3.47 -18.21 5.03
C MET A 219 -4.34 -17.02 4.55
N ILE A 220 -4.44 -16.80 3.24
CA ILE A 220 -5.33 -15.80 2.66
C ILE A 220 -6.80 -16.15 2.97
N ALA A 221 -7.21 -17.44 2.83
CA ALA A 221 -8.57 -17.86 3.13
C ALA A 221 -8.94 -17.68 4.62
N ASP A 222 -7.99 -17.88 5.52
CA ASP A 222 -8.20 -17.61 6.95
C ASP A 222 -8.33 -16.11 7.24
N GLU A 223 -7.55 -15.24 6.56
CA GLU A 223 -7.74 -13.79 6.65
C GLU A 223 -9.09 -13.36 6.05
N VAL A 224 -9.52 -13.92 4.92
CA VAL A 224 -10.86 -13.68 4.33
C VAL A 224 -11.97 -14.04 5.35
N LYS A 225 -11.85 -15.16 6.08
CA LYS A 225 -12.79 -15.49 7.15
C LYS A 225 -12.80 -14.45 8.27
N ASN A 226 -11.62 -13.97 8.68
CA ASN A 226 -11.53 -12.90 9.68
C ASN A 226 -12.25 -11.64 9.22
N GLN A 227 -12.10 -11.26 7.94
CA GLN A 227 -12.77 -10.08 7.37
C GLN A 227 -14.30 -10.29 7.25
N ILE A 228 -14.79 -11.47 6.86
CA ILE A 228 -16.23 -11.80 6.86
C ILE A 228 -16.82 -11.70 8.27
N ALA A 229 -16.12 -12.22 9.29
CA ALA A 229 -16.56 -12.13 10.68
C ALA A 229 -16.61 -10.68 11.19
N LEU A 230 -15.60 -9.89 10.81
CA LEU A 230 -15.55 -8.47 11.13
C LEU A 230 -16.72 -7.71 10.51
N GLU A 231 -16.97 -7.89 9.22
CA GLU A 231 -18.07 -7.24 8.50
C GLU A 231 -19.45 -7.64 9.06
N ASN A 232 -19.61 -8.92 9.43
CA ASN A 232 -20.81 -9.36 10.15
C ASN A 232 -21.01 -8.63 11.50
N SER A 233 -19.94 -8.40 12.24
CA SER A 233 -19.98 -7.62 13.49
C SER A 233 -20.36 -6.17 13.23
N GLU A 234 -19.77 -5.53 12.22
CA GLU A 234 -20.13 -4.17 11.80
C GLU A 234 -21.60 -4.08 11.34
N ALA A 235 -22.09 -5.08 10.58
CA ALA A 235 -23.48 -5.17 10.17
C ALA A 235 -24.44 -5.21 11.37
N GLN A 236 -24.10 -5.98 12.41
CA GLN A 236 -24.90 -6.06 13.64
C GLN A 236 -24.87 -4.74 14.45
N GLN A 237 -23.74 -4.05 14.49
CA GLN A 237 -23.63 -2.72 15.10
C GLN A 237 -24.48 -1.70 14.33
N ASN A 238 -24.35 -1.68 13.01
CA ASN A 238 -25.14 -0.81 12.15
C ASN A 238 -26.65 -1.03 12.29
N ALA A 239 -27.09 -2.30 12.40
CA ALA A 239 -28.50 -2.66 12.62
C ALA A 239 -29.04 -2.15 13.97
N ARG A 240 -28.17 -1.88 14.95
CA ARG A 240 -28.50 -1.27 16.25
C ARG A 240 -28.31 0.26 16.26
N ASN A 241 -28.07 0.89 15.08
CA ASN A 241 -27.72 2.30 14.94
C ASN A 241 -26.44 2.69 15.72
N GLN A 242 -25.51 1.73 15.88
CA GLN A 242 -24.20 1.97 16.50
C GLN A 242 -23.18 2.14 15.37
N GLU A 243 -22.36 3.15 15.50
CA GLU A 243 -21.25 3.41 14.59
C GLU A 243 -20.08 2.47 14.92
N PRO A 244 -19.61 1.62 13.98
CA PRO A 244 -18.41 0.81 14.24
C PRO A 244 -17.18 1.69 14.44
N ASP A 245 -16.33 1.38 15.42
CA ASP A 245 -15.07 2.08 15.65
C ASP A 245 -14.06 1.74 14.55
N PRO A 246 -13.53 2.71 13.78
CA PRO A 246 -12.55 2.45 12.72
C PRO A 246 -11.27 1.77 13.24
N ALA A 247 -10.85 2.05 14.48
CA ALA A 247 -9.69 1.40 15.07
C ALA A 247 -9.87 -0.12 15.25
N SER A 248 -11.12 -0.58 15.40
CA SER A 248 -11.45 -2.00 15.54
C SER A 248 -11.49 -2.74 14.19
N SER A 249 -11.48 -2.02 13.08
CA SER A 249 -11.68 -2.56 11.72
C SER A 249 -10.46 -2.42 10.82
N GLY A 250 -9.52 -1.56 11.18
CA GLY A 250 -8.32 -1.27 10.41
C GLY A 250 -7.06 -2.00 10.88
N ILE A 251 -5.92 -1.57 10.36
CA ILE A 251 -4.61 -2.14 10.70
C ILE A 251 -4.27 -1.98 12.18
N ALA A 252 -4.83 -0.99 12.89
CA ALA A 252 -4.59 -0.83 14.33
C ALA A 252 -4.92 -2.11 15.11
N ARG A 253 -6.03 -2.79 14.76
CA ARG A 253 -6.39 -4.09 15.31
C ARG A 253 -5.39 -5.17 14.89
N MET A 254 -5.11 -5.27 13.58
CA MET A 254 -4.23 -6.31 13.03
C MET A 254 -2.81 -6.24 13.61
N LEU A 255 -2.31 -5.04 13.89
CA LEU A 255 -0.99 -4.82 14.49
C LEU A 255 -0.95 -5.06 16.01
N SER A 256 -2.09 -5.33 16.68
CA SER A 256 -2.18 -5.43 18.12
C SER A 256 -2.89 -6.68 18.66
N ASP A 257 -3.58 -7.46 17.82
CA ASP A 257 -4.39 -8.59 18.28
C ASP A 257 -3.58 -9.90 18.46
N GLY A 258 -2.29 -9.87 18.14
CA GLY A 258 -1.37 -11.00 18.32
C GLY A 258 -1.61 -12.19 17.38
N LYS A 259 -2.37 -11.99 16.30
CA LYS A 259 -2.63 -13.00 15.28
C LYS A 259 -1.73 -12.81 14.08
N THR A 260 -1.54 -13.88 13.32
CA THR A 260 -0.94 -13.81 11.99
C THR A 260 -1.93 -13.19 11.02
N HIS A 261 -1.50 -12.13 10.32
CA HIS A 261 -2.28 -11.47 9.28
C HIS A 261 -1.57 -11.56 7.95
N VAL A 262 -2.34 -11.80 6.89
CA VAL A 262 -1.86 -11.86 5.52
C VAL A 262 -2.54 -10.75 4.70
N PHE A 263 -1.73 -10.06 3.91
CA PHE A 263 -2.16 -9.02 3.01
C PHE A 263 -1.96 -9.48 1.58
N VAL A 264 -2.86 -9.08 0.69
CA VAL A 264 -2.72 -9.28 -0.76
C VAL A 264 -2.56 -7.91 -1.40
N ALA A 265 -1.49 -7.73 -2.16
CA ALA A 265 -1.26 -6.49 -2.87
C ALA A 265 -2.30 -6.31 -3.98
N GLY A 266 -2.97 -5.15 -4.01
CA GLY A 266 -3.99 -4.79 -5.00
C GLY A 266 -3.52 -3.71 -5.99
N SER A 267 -2.25 -3.33 -5.92
CA SER A 267 -1.58 -2.43 -6.86
C SER A 267 -0.08 -2.56 -6.72
N ALA A 268 0.65 -2.16 -7.77
CA ALA A 268 2.11 -2.10 -7.70
C ALA A 268 2.57 -1.11 -6.62
N LEU A 269 3.53 -1.52 -5.78
CA LEU A 269 4.11 -0.71 -4.73
C LEU A 269 5.62 -0.95 -4.69
N ASP A 270 6.42 0.08 -4.94
CA ASP A 270 7.85 0.00 -4.75
C ASP A 270 8.17 0.09 -3.27
N VAL A 271 8.95 -0.84 -2.78
CA VAL A 271 9.33 -0.97 -1.37
C VAL A 271 10.84 -1.21 -1.25
N VAL A 272 11.35 -1.10 -0.04
CA VAL A 272 12.76 -1.37 0.26
C VAL A 272 12.83 -2.60 1.16
N ASN A 273 13.61 -3.59 0.75
CA ASN A 273 13.84 -4.77 1.56
C ASN A 273 14.88 -4.53 2.68
N ALA A 274 15.05 -5.49 3.57
CA ALA A 274 15.98 -5.41 4.70
C ALA A 274 17.44 -5.16 4.29
N ASP A 275 17.82 -5.50 3.05
CA ASP A 275 19.16 -5.22 2.51
C ASP A 275 19.29 -3.79 1.96
N GLY A 276 18.23 -3.00 1.99
CA GLY A 276 18.16 -1.64 1.45
C GLY A 276 17.98 -1.59 -0.07
N ASN A 277 17.64 -2.69 -0.72
CA ASN A 277 17.39 -2.74 -2.16
C ASN A 277 15.92 -2.44 -2.46
N GLU A 278 15.68 -1.66 -3.52
CA GLU A 278 14.35 -1.40 -4.06
C GLU A 278 13.84 -2.62 -4.83
N CYS A 279 12.61 -3.03 -4.55
CA CYS A 279 11.89 -4.04 -5.31
C CYS A 279 10.40 -3.69 -5.35
N ALA A 280 9.64 -4.27 -6.27
CA ALA A 280 8.20 -4.07 -6.33
C ALA A 280 7.43 -5.20 -5.64
N LEU A 281 6.34 -4.84 -5.00
CA LEU A 281 5.19 -5.71 -4.80
C LEU A 281 4.23 -5.46 -5.95
N SER A 282 3.56 -6.47 -6.44
CA SER A 282 2.57 -6.31 -7.50
C SER A 282 1.26 -7.03 -7.18
N ASP A 283 0.23 -6.74 -7.95
CA ASP A 283 -1.13 -7.25 -7.72
C ASP A 283 -1.14 -8.78 -7.53
N GLY A 284 -1.78 -9.23 -6.46
CA GLY A 284 -1.88 -10.64 -6.13
C GLY A 284 -0.69 -11.19 -5.33
N ASP A 285 0.37 -10.42 -5.06
CA ASP A 285 1.44 -10.85 -4.16
C ASP A 285 0.91 -10.94 -2.73
N ALA A 286 1.28 -12.02 -2.04
CA ALA A 286 0.89 -12.25 -0.65
C ALA A 286 2.03 -11.91 0.30
N LEU A 287 1.68 -11.23 1.40
CA LEU A 287 2.62 -10.80 2.43
C LEU A 287 2.07 -11.14 3.81
N GLU A 288 2.96 -11.50 4.71
CA GLU A 288 2.63 -11.78 6.11
C GLU A 288 3.25 -10.72 7.03
N LEU A 289 2.50 -10.26 8.00
CA LEU A 289 3.04 -9.42 9.07
C LEU A 289 4.06 -10.21 9.88
N ALA A 290 5.33 -9.83 9.80
CA ALA A 290 6.43 -10.55 10.43
C ALA A 290 6.33 -10.49 11.96
N THR A 291 6.23 -9.28 12.50
CA THR A 291 6.07 -9.00 13.92
C THR A 291 5.32 -7.69 14.11
N PRO A 292 4.56 -7.53 15.21
CA PRO A 292 3.96 -6.23 15.51
C PRO A 292 5.06 -5.15 15.62
N PRO A 293 4.90 -4.02 14.90
CA PRO A 293 5.89 -2.95 14.96
C PRO A 293 5.85 -2.23 16.32
N PRO A 294 6.96 -1.58 16.75
CA PRO A 294 6.99 -0.73 17.93
C PRO A 294 5.83 0.30 17.98
N PRO A 295 5.40 0.76 19.17
CA PRO A 295 4.25 1.65 19.31
C PRO A 295 4.36 2.99 18.58
N ASP A 296 5.58 3.48 18.36
CA ASP A 296 5.92 4.73 17.67
C ASP A 296 6.27 4.56 16.19
N ALA A 297 6.34 3.31 15.70
CA ALA A 297 6.65 3.05 14.30
C ALA A 297 5.54 3.55 13.36
N THR A 298 5.94 4.16 12.24
CA THR A 298 5.07 4.61 11.15
C THR A 298 5.07 3.65 9.96
N SER A 299 5.79 2.52 10.08
CA SER A 299 5.84 1.42 9.13
C SER A 299 5.80 0.07 9.85
N ALA A 300 5.48 -0.98 9.11
CA ALA A 300 5.53 -2.36 9.59
C ALA A 300 6.39 -3.21 8.63
N ASP A 301 7.06 -4.22 9.17
CA ASP A 301 7.84 -5.18 8.41
C ASP A 301 6.97 -6.37 8.02
N LEU A 302 6.89 -6.65 6.72
CA LEU A 302 6.17 -7.79 6.17
C LEU A 302 7.12 -8.74 5.45
N VAL A 303 6.83 -10.03 5.54
CA VAL A 303 7.54 -11.08 4.79
C VAL A 303 6.79 -11.39 3.51
N VAL A 304 7.48 -11.37 2.38
CA VAL A 304 6.93 -11.74 1.07
C VAL A 304 6.73 -13.25 1.01
N LEU A 305 5.49 -13.69 0.79
CA LEU A 305 5.13 -15.11 0.71
C LEU A 305 5.09 -15.64 -0.73
N SER A 306 4.78 -14.75 -1.70
CA SER A 306 4.71 -15.09 -3.12
C SER A 306 5.19 -13.93 -3.98
N SER A 307 5.69 -14.23 -5.18
CA SER A 307 6.25 -13.24 -6.12
C SER A 307 6.24 -13.80 -7.52
N LYS A 308 6.04 -12.96 -8.52
CA LYS A 308 6.13 -13.32 -9.93
C LYS A 308 7.58 -13.25 -10.46
N GLY A 309 8.52 -12.79 -9.59
CA GLY A 309 9.94 -12.71 -9.91
C GLY A 309 10.36 -11.43 -10.65
N GLY A 310 11.51 -11.45 -11.29
CA GLY A 310 12.05 -10.31 -12.02
C GLY A 310 12.48 -9.15 -11.13
N ARG A 311 11.78 -8.03 -11.20
CA ARG A 311 12.02 -6.84 -10.35
C ARG A 311 11.22 -6.86 -9.06
N GLU A 312 10.37 -7.88 -8.87
CA GLU A 312 9.61 -8.02 -7.63
C GLU A 312 10.50 -8.42 -6.47
N CYS A 313 10.02 -8.12 -5.26
CA CYS A 313 10.62 -8.61 -4.04
C CYS A 313 10.59 -10.14 -4.04
N ARG A 314 11.64 -10.77 -3.55
CA ARG A 314 11.73 -12.23 -3.55
C ARG A 314 10.94 -12.81 -2.39
N LYS A 315 10.49 -14.05 -2.56
CA LYS A 315 9.93 -14.80 -1.43
C LYS A 315 10.93 -14.81 -0.25
N SER A 316 10.40 -14.59 0.94
CA SER A 316 11.13 -14.44 2.21
C SER A 316 11.90 -13.14 2.38
N ASP A 317 11.86 -12.20 1.42
CA ASP A 317 12.30 -10.85 1.69
C ASP A 317 11.42 -10.23 2.78
N THR A 318 12.05 -9.51 3.70
CA THR A 318 11.35 -8.63 4.64
C THR A 318 11.35 -7.24 4.05
N VAL A 319 10.18 -6.64 3.93
CA VAL A 319 9.96 -5.31 3.34
C VAL A 319 9.27 -4.38 4.33
N ALA A 320 9.72 -3.14 4.40
CA ALA A 320 9.09 -2.13 5.24
C ALA A 320 7.99 -1.40 4.46
N ILE A 321 6.76 -1.47 4.98
CA ILE A 321 5.58 -0.84 4.38
C ILE A 321 5.05 0.23 5.33
N SER A 322 4.78 1.45 4.82
CA SER A 322 4.19 2.52 5.62
C SER A 322 2.81 2.11 6.15
N LEU A 323 2.42 2.59 7.33
CA LEU A 323 1.09 2.30 7.89
C LEU A 323 -0.04 2.78 6.98
N GLY A 324 0.18 3.86 6.21
CA GLY A 324 -0.79 4.34 5.23
C GLY A 324 -0.97 3.37 4.06
N ASP A 325 0.13 2.91 3.45
CA ASP A 325 0.10 1.95 2.35
C ASP A 325 -0.46 0.59 2.82
N LEU A 326 -0.12 0.16 4.05
CA LEU A 326 -0.64 -1.07 4.64
C LEU A 326 -2.15 -1.01 4.88
N GLN A 327 -2.66 0.16 5.34
CA GLN A 327 -4.10 0.37 5.48
C GLN A 327 -4.79 0.41 4.12
N ASP A 328 -4.20 1.05 3.11
CA ASP A 328 -4.76 1.05 1.76
C ASP A 328 -4.78 -0.37 1.16
N MET A 329 -3.78 -1.20 1.42
CA MET A 329 -3.76 -2.62 1.03
C MET A 329 -4.88 -3.42 1.71
N GLN A 330 -5.08 -3.25 3.03
CA GLN A 330 -6.18 -3.87 3.77
C GLN A 330 -7.55 -3.40 3.26
N ASN A 331 -7.71 -2.09 2.99
CA ASN A 331 -8.93 -1.53 2.42
C ASN A 331 -9.27 -2.19 1.07
N HIS A 332 -8.29 -2.27 0.18
CA HIS A 332 -8.47 -2.87 -1.13
C HIS A 332 -8.90 -4.35 -1.03
N MET A 333 -8.28 -5.11 -0.15
CA MET A 333 -8.69 -6.50 0.13
C MET A 333 -10.15 -6.58 0.63
N ARG A 334 -10.57 -5.69 1.55
CA ARG A 334 -11.96 -5.63 2.04
C ARG A 334 -12.95 -5.26 0.93
N GLU A 335 -12.60 -4.29 0.09
CA GLU A 335 -13.41 -3.89 -1.07
C GLU A 335 -13.59 -5.04 -2.06
N THR A 336 -12.53 -5.81 -2.32
CA THR A 336 -12.58 -6.97 -3.22
C THR A 336 -13.38 -8.13 -2.59
N ILE A 337 -13.29 -8.34 -1.27
CA ILE A 337 -14.14 -9.29 -0.54
C ILE A 337 -15.63 -8.90 -0.68
N ASP A 338 -15.98 -7.62 -0.47
CA ASP A 338 -17.36 -7.14 -0.60
C ASP A 338 -17.91 -7.35 -2.03
N GLN A 339 -17.09 -7.11 -3.05
CA GLN A 339 -17.44 -7.43 -4.44
C GLN A 339 -17.66 -8.95 -4.63
N GLY A 340 -16.78 -9.77 -4.07
CA GLY A 340 -16.90 -11.23 -4.12
C GLY A 340 -18.12 -11.76 -3.38
N LEU A 341 -18.47 -11.17 -2.22
CA LEU A 341 -19.70 -11.50 -1.50
C LEU A 341 -20.95 -11.13 -2.32
N GLN A 342 -20.92 -10.03 -3.04
CA GLN A 342 -21.99 -9.67 -3.98
C GLN A 342 -22.13 -10.70 -5.10
N GLU A 343 -21.02 -11.13 -5.67
CA GLU A 343 -20.98 -12.14 -6.71
C GLU A 343 -21.52 -13.49 -6.19
N LEU A 344 -21.08 -13.91 -5.01
CA LEU A 344 -21.59 -15.10 -4.33
C LEU A 344 -23.11 -15.02 -4.09
N GLN A 345 -23.60 -13.87 -3.61
CA GLN A 345 -25.03 -13.70 -3.38
C GLN A 345 -25.84 -13.77 -4.69
N SER A 346 -25.35 -13.14 -5.75
CA SER A 346 -26.06 -13.12 -7.04
C SER A 346 -26.09 -14.47 -7.73
N LYS A 347 -25.06 -15.32 -7.51
CA LYS A 347 -24.87 -16.62 -8.18
C LYS A 347 -25.18 -17.82 -7.30
N GLN A 348 -25.63 -17.64 -6.06
CA GLN A 348 -25.97 -18.75 -5.18
C GLN A 348 -26.98 -19.71 -5.85
N GLY A 349 -26.73 -21.01 -5.75
CA GLY A 349 -27.58 -22.06 -6.38
C GLY A 349 -27.39 -22.19 -7.88
N THR A 350 -26.43 -21.48 -8.49
CA THR A 350 -26.12 -21.53 -9.93
C THR A 350 -24.62 -21.71 -10.16
N GLY A 351 -24.23 -22.18 -11.36
CA GLY A 351 -22.82 -22.28 -11.77
C GLY A 351 -21.93 -23.16 -10.88
N GLY A 352 -22.52 -24.07 -10.11
CA GLY A 352 -21.83 -24.94 -9.16
C GLY A 352 -21.77 -24.39 -7.72
N LEU A 353 -22.19 -23.14 -7.48
CA LEU A 353 -22.28 -22.60 -6.12
C LEU A 353 -23.48 -23.21 -5.37
N PRO A 354 -23.37 -23.53 -4.07
CA PRO A 354 -24.46 -24.06 -3.30
C PRO A 354 -25.53 -22.99 -3.08
N ALA A 355 -26.79 -23.43 -3.03
CA ALA A 355 -27.87 -22.55 -2.63
C ALA A 355 -27.71 -22.17 -1.16
N ALA A 356 -27.81 -20.89 -0.86
CA ALA A 356 -27.85 -20.43 0.52
C ALA A 356 -29.21 -20.79 1.19
N PRO A 357 -29.26 -21.00 2.51
CA PRO A 357 -30.48 -21.23 3.24
C PRO A 357 -31.43 -20.01 3.12
N PRO A 358 -32.74 -20.17 3.34
CA PRO A 358 -33.71 -19.08 3.20
C PRO A 358 -33.34 -17.82 4.00
N SER A 359 -32.77 -17.99 5.19
CA SER A 359 -32.33 -16.88 6.05
C SER A 359 -31.15 -16.07 5.49
N ALA A 360 -30.45 -16.61 4.47
CA ALA A 360 -29.30 -15.98 3.81
C ALA A 360 -29.64 -15.38 2.43
N ARG A 361 -30.88 -15.49 1.97
CA ARG A 361 -31.29 -15.08 0.61
C ARG A 361 -31.82 -13.65 0.52
N ALA A 362 -32.10 -13.00 1.65
CA ALA A 362 -32.56 -11.62 1.63
C ALA A 362 -31.50 -10.71 0.98
N ALA A 363 -31.97 -9.68 0.29
CA ALA A 363 -31.10 -8.70 -0.35
C ALA A 363 -30.25 -7.98 0.71
N PRO A 364 -29.03 -7.56 0.37
CA PRO A 364 -28.23 -6.69 1.24
C PRO A 364 -28.96 -5.37 1.46
N VAL A 365 -28.69 -4.76 2.61
CA VAL A 365 -29.20 -3.45 2.97
C VAL A 365 -28.09 -2.43 2.74
N GLU A 366 -28.39 -1.40 1.99
CA GLU A 366 -27.45 -0.30 1.79
C GLU A 366 -27.16 0.41 3.12
N ALA A 367 -25.89 0.70 3.38
CA ALA A 367 -25.50 1.39 4.59
C ALA A 367 -26.04 2.83 4.58
N PRO A 368 -26.54 3.36 5.71
CA PRO A 368 -27.10 4.71 5.76
C PRO A 368 -26.17 5.79 5.22
N ILE A 369 -24.86 5.64 5.42
CA ILE A 369 -23.82 6.52 4.89
C ILE A 369 -23.79 6.57 3.34
N ALA A 370 -24.15 5.47 2.68
CA ALA A 370 -24.20 5.41 1.24
C ALA A 370 -25.55 5.95 0.69
N GLN A 371 -26.65 5.71 1.42
CA GLN A 371 -27.99 6.20 1.04
C GLN A 371 -28.05 7.74 1.03
N ASP A 372 -27.42 8.38 2.01
CA ASP A 372 -27.45 9.84 2.19
C ASP A 372 -26.28 10.55 1.45
N ALA A 373 -25.42 9.80 0.77
CA ALA A 373 -24.28 10.37 0.05
C ALA A 373 -24.75 11.19 -1.17
N PRO A 374 -24.11 12.36 -1.45
CA PRO A 374 -24.39 13.11 -2.65
C PRO A 374 -24.00 12.28 -3.89
N PRO A 375 -24.61 12.53 -5.07
CA PRO A 375 -24.23 11.84 -6.30
C PRO A 375 -22.75 12.03 -6.64
N PRO A 376 -22.13 11.10 -7.41
CA PRO A 376 -20.77 11.25 -7.91
C PRO A 376 -20.56 12.57 -8.65
N ASP A 377 -19.38 13.19 -8.46
CA ASP A 377 -19.03 14.41 -9.17
C ASP A 377 -18.82 14.10 -10.67
N SER A 378 -19.59 14.74 -11.54
CA SER A 378 -19.49 14.55 -12.98
C SER A 378 -18.14 15.00 -13.57
N ASN A 379 -17.42 15.91 -12.90
CA ASN A 379 -16.15 16.46 -13.36
C ASN A 379 -14.94 15.65 -12.89
N GLY A 380 -15.13 14.71 -11.95
CA GLY A 380 -14.02 14.00 -11.32
C GLY A 380 -13.16 13.18 -12.28
N ALA A 381 -13.75 12.61 -13.34
CA ALA A 381 -12.97 11.93 -14.37
C ALA A 381 -12.01 12.87 -15.13
N ALA A 382 -12.49 14.09 -15.46
CA ALA A 382 -11.65 15.11 -16.09
C ALA A 382 -10.54 15.58 -15.13
N GLU A 383 -10.88 15.73 -13.85
CA GLU A 383 -9.95 16.11 -12.78
C GLU A 383 -8.82 15.08 -12.64
N VAL A 384 -9.12 13.78 -12.60
CA VAL A 384 -8.13 12.69 -12.56
C VAL A 384 -7.20 12.74 -13.78
N ASN A 385 -7.75 12.92 -14.97
CA ASN A 385 -6.97 12.98 -16.21
C ASN A 385 -6.08 14.22 -16.27
N GLN A 386 -6.56 15.37 -15.77
CA GLN A 386 -5.82 16.61 -15.72
C GLN A 386 -4.59 16.49 -14.81
N GLU A 387 -4.74 15.93 -13.60
CA GLU A 387 -3.62 15.77 -12.68
C GLU A 387 -2.56 14.83 -13.25
N LEU A 388 -2.97 13.77 -13.96
CA LEU A 388 -2.02 12.88 -14.65
C LEU A 388 -1.27 13.59 -15.78
N ALA A 389 -1.94 14.49 -16.52
CA ALA A 389 -1.30 15.29 -17.56
C ALA A 389 -0.34 16.35 -16.99
N ASP A 390 -0.66 16.93 -15.84
CA ASP A 390 0.13 17.99 -15.20
C ASP A 390 1.39 17.45 -14.50
N ALA A 391 1.45 16.14 -14.23
CA ALA A 391 2.59 15.50 -13.55
C ALA A 391 3.93 15.77 -14.25
N GLY A 392 3.97 15.69 -15.58
CA GLY A 392 5.20 15.94 -16.34
C GLY A 392 5.67 17.40 -16.28
N GLN A 393 4.78 18.37 -16.06
CA GLN A 393 5.16 19.75 -15.84
C GLN A 393 5.66 19.98 -14.41
N ALA A 394 5.00 19.39 -13.42
CA ALA A 394 5.45 19.42 -12.03
C ALA A 394 6.86 18.86 -11.87
N GLU A 395 7.14 17.72 -12.51
CA GLU A 395 8.47 17.11 -12.51
C GLU A 395 9.53 18.04 -13.10
N LYS A 396 9.26 18.65 -14.27
CA LYS A 396 10.17 19.62 -14.90
C LYS A 396 10.43 20.84 -14.03
N ASP A 397 9.40 21.38 -13.40
CA ASP A 397 9.51 22.56 -12.53
C ASP A 397 10.44 22.27 -11.34
N VAL A 398 10.27 21.11 -10.68
CA VAL A 398 11.10 20.70 -9.53
C VAL A 398 12.52 20.30 -9.97
N ASP A 399 12.66 19.63 -11.12
CA ASP A 399 13.99 19.26 -11.65
C ASP A 399 14.80 20.50 -12.05
N ASN A 400 14.16 21.51 -12.65
CA ASN A 400 14.81 22.79 -12.96
C ASN A 400 15.28 23.52 -11.69
N GLU A 401 14.48 23.49 -10.60
CA GLU A 401 14.87 24.04 -9.31
C GLU A 401 16.11 23.31 -8.77
N ALA A 402 16.12 21.95 -8.85
CA ALA A 402 17.24 21.13 -8.46
C ALA A 402 18.53 21.47 -9.21
N GLN A 403 18.44 21.81 -10.49
CA GLN A 403 19.57 22.21 -11.32
C GLN A 403 20.05 23.64 -11.01
N GLN A 404 19.14 24.57 -10.67
CA GLN A 404 19.47 25.96 -10.39
C GLN A 404 20.04 26.19 -9.00
N GLU A 405 19.50 25.52 -7.97
CA GLU A 405 19.97 25.68 -6.59
C GLU A 405 21.24 24.87 -6.32
N GLY A 406 21.78 24.14 -7.32
CA GLY A 406 22.94 23.26 -7.17
C GLY A 406 22.68 22.23 -6.07
N GLY A 407 21.49 21.60 -6.12
CA GLY A 407 20.86 20.81 -5.08
C GLY A 407 21.79 20.41 -3.95
N GLN A 408 21.62 20.96 -2.76
CA GLN A 408 22.22 20.35 -1.58
C GLN A 408 21.65 18.93 -1.52
N SER A 409 22.40 18.00 -2.17
CA SER A 409 22.12 16.59 -2.05
C SER A 409 22.20 16.24 -0.58
N ALA A 410 21.06 16.16 0.10
CA ALA A 410 21.00 15.40 1.33
C ALA A 410 21.08 13.92 0.92
N GLY A 411 22.20 13.53 0.32
CA GLY A 411 22.65 12.14 0.32
C GLY A 411 22.79 11.73 1.77
N PRO A 412 22.67 10.44 2.12
CA PRO A 412 23.04 10.01 3.46
C PRO A 412 24.45 10.54 3.70
N THR A 413 24.59 11.46 4.65
CA THR A 413 25.86 12.12 4.92
C THR A 413 26.76 11.08 5.56
N THR A 414 27.33 10.22 4.75
CA THR A 414 28.30 9.23 5.19
C THR A 414 29.58 10.00 5.51
N ILE A 415 29.81 10.27 6.78
CA ILE A 415 31.04 10.82 7.23
C ILE A 415 32.09 9.74 7.15
N ALA A 416 33.06 9.93 6.25
CA ALA A 416 34.16 9.01 6.08
C ALA A 416 35.36 9.40 6.96
N LEU A 417 36.05 8.40 7.46
CA LEU A 417 37.32 8.63 8.15
C LEU A 417 38.28 9.41 7.24
N GLY A 418 38.96 10.43 7.81
CA GLY A 418 39.88 11.29 7.08
C GLY A 418 39.30 12.54 6.45
N GLN A 419 37.96 12.74 6.48
CA GLN A 419 37.37 14.03 6.07
C GLN A 419 37.81 15.18 6.98
N SER A 420 37.92 16.39 6.43
CA SER A 420 38.23 17.58 7.21
C SER A 420 37.04 18.10 8.00
N ILE A 421 37.29 18.93 9.03
CA ILE A 421 36.25 19.62 9.80
C ILE A 421 35.33 20.41 8.87
N ASP A 422 35.88 21.13 7.88
CA ASP A 422 35.10 21.94 6.94
C ASP A 422 34.21 21.09 6.06
N GLN A 423 34.68 19.93 5.60
CA GLN A 423 33.88 18.98 4.82
C GLN A 423 32.74 18.41 5.63
N VAL A 424 32.96 18.05 6.89
CA VAL A 424 31.91 17.54 7.79
C VAL A 424 30.89 18.63 8.12
N THR A 425 31.38 19.85 8.42
CA THR A 425 30.49 20.99 8.71
C THR A 425 29.69 21.43 7.49
N ALA A 426 30.27 21.37 6.29
CA ALA A 426 29.54 21.61 5.04
C ALA A 426 28.44 20.56 4.80
N SER A 427 28.67 19.33 5.25
CA SER A 427 27.74 18.20 5.04
C SER A 427 26.65 18.08 6.10
N LEU A 428 26.96 18.34 7.39
CA LEU A 428 26.04 18.17 8.54
C LEU A 428 25.53 19.51 9.12
N GLY A 429 26.02 20.63 8.62
CA GLY A 429 25.77 21.94 9.24
C GLY A 429 26.62 22.18 10.49
N GLN A 430 26.26 23.22 11.28
CA GLN A 430 26.95 23.54 12.52
C GLN A 430 26.58 22.49 13.60
N PRO A 431 27.60 22.00 14.37
CA PRO A 431 27.33 21.07 15.46
C PRO A 431 26.60 21.77 16.62
N GLU A 432 25.76 21.03 17.33
CA GLU A 432 25.08 21.53 18.54
C GLU A 432 26.06 21.79 19.68
N THR A 433 27.12 21.01 19.75
CA THR A 433 28.16 21.16 20.79
C THR A 433 29.54 20.81 20.23
N VAL A 434 30.52 21.63 20.54
CA VAL A 434 31.93 21.40 20.22
C VAL A 434 32.70 21.19 21.50
N VAL A 435 33.40 20.06 21.63
CA VAL A 435 34.37 19.81 22.69
C VAL A 435 35.77 19.88 22.08
N ASP A 436 36.54 20.86 22.42
CA ASP A 436 37.91 21.06 21.93
C ASP A 436 38.92 20.59 22.99
N LEU A 437 39.69 19.59 22.65
CA LEU A 437 40.75 19.00 23.49
C LEU A 437 42.13 19.14 22.84
N GLY A 438 42.32 20.21 22.06
CA GLY A 438 43.55 20.48 21.33
C GLY A 438 43.65 19.66 20.04
N ALA A 439 44.52 18.65 19.99
CA ALA A 439 44.65 17.77 18.82
C ALA A 439 43.42 16.89 18.56
N LYS A 440 42.50 16.77 19.54
CA LYS A 440 41.23 16.02 19.42
C LYS A 440 40.06 16.98 19.58
N LYS A 441 39.16 17.02 18.58
CA LYS A 441 37.89 17.76 18.64
C LYS A 441 36.73 16.81 18.50
N ILE A 442 35.65 17.03 19.26
CA ILE A 442 34.45 16.22 19.21
C ILE A 442 33.28 17.14 18.88
N TYR A 443 32.65 16.90 17.75
CA TYR A 443 31.47 17.61 17.31
C TYR A 443 30.25 16.73 17.58
N LYS A 444 29.26 17.24 18.35
CA LYS A 444 27.99 16.56 18.59
C LYS A 444 26.90 17.18 17.74
N TYR A 445 26.24 16.36 16.98
CA TYR A 445 25.04 16.63 16.22
C TYR A 445 23.86 15.93 16.89
N LYS A 446 22.64 16.18 16.44
CA LYS A 446 21.43 15.63 17.03
C LYS A 446 21.44 14.09 17.13
N ASP A 447 21.95 13.43 16.09
CA ASP A 447 21.88 11.98 15.92
C ASP A 447 23.25 11.29 15.79
N MET A 448 24.36 12.04 15.93
CA MET A 448 25.68 11.46 15.83
C MET A 448 26.76 12.31 16.53
N LYS A 449 27.89 11.66 16.80
CA LYS A 449 29.07 12.26 17.38
C LYS A 449 30.29 12.01 16.45
N VAL A 450 30.91 13.05 15.96
CA VAL A 450 32.10 13.00 15.08
C VAL A 450 33.34 13.41 15.85
N THR A 451 34.33 12.53 15.93
CA THR A 451 35.59 12.78 16.57
C THR A 451 36.65 13.10 15.49
N PHE A 452 37.31 14.23 15.66
CA PHE A 452 38.42 14.66 14.80
C PHE A 452 39.75 14.53 15.57
N ARG A 453 40.79 14.10 14.88
CA ARG A 453 42.16 14.13 15.35
C ARG A 453 43.02 14.83 14.28
N ASP A 454 43.76 15.85 14.70
CA ASP A 454 44.53 16.69 13.78
C ASP A 454 43.74 17.27 12.61
N GLY A 455 42.48 17.67 12.89
CA GLY A 455 41.56 18.27 11.91
C GLY A 455 40.88 17.30 10.94
N LYS A 456 41.08 15.98 11.12
CA LYS A 456 40.48 14.93 10.28
C LYS A 456 39.61 13.97 11.10
N VAL A 457 38.51 13.49 10.52
CA VAL A 457 37.64 12.49 11.14
C VAL A 457 38.42 11.24 11.48
N SER A 458 38.43 10.89 12.75
CA SER A 458 39.05 9.67 13.28
C SER A 458 38.06 8.65 13.80
N ASP A 459 36.81 9.09 14.08
CA ASP A 459 35.76 8.21 14.58
C ASP A 459 34.39 8.88 14.43
N VAL A 460 33.34 8.06 14.22
CA VAL A 460 31.95 8.50 14.11
C VAL A 460 31.07 7.51 14.90
N GLU A 461 30.32 8.02 15.88
CA GLU A 461 29.41 7.25 16.76
C GLU A 461 28.00 7.77 16.68
#